data_62155d4616bdcb022951cae829f4e121
#
_entry.id   62155d4616bdcb022951cae829f4e121
#
_cell.length_a   1.000
_cell.length_b   1.000
_cell.length_c   1.000
_cell.angle_alpha   90.00
_cell.angle_beta   90.00
_cell.angle_gamma   90.00
#
_symmetry.space_group_name_H-M   'P 1'
#
loop_
_entity.id
_entity.type
_entity.pdbx_description
1 polymer ?
#
loop_
_entity_poly.entity_id
_entity_poly.type
_entity_poly.pdbx_seq_one_letter_code
_entity_poly.pdbx_strand_id
1 'polypeptide(L)'
;RLSRTPRLVEFFQGTLAHITDSEIDTVRIFDTTLRDGEQSPRTSFSYDEKRDIAATLDEMGTHVIEAGFPVNSDAEFESVSDIASATETTICGLARVVDTDVEAALDSGVGLVHVFVSTSDVQLADSMHASRQEAVDRAVSAVKRVKDAGVEVMFSPMDATRTDGEFLGEILEAVDDAGVDWVNIPDTCGVGTPSRFASLIRKVRTHTDAQIDVHAHDDFGLATANALAGFEAGAAQAQVSVNGIGERAGNAAFEEVIMAAESLYDVDTGIDTTRITEISRLIENASDIPVPGNKPVVGQNAFSHESGIHAAGVIENSDTFEPGVMTPEMVGAKREFVLGKHTGTHSVRKRLEESGFAPTDEEVRTVTRQIKDYGAEKERVTVDVLTRFARENNIDRERTARSDTDDDGHDGDGSNNTDTTDSDSESTPDTDPDHGEVRI
;
A
#
# COMPACT_ATOMS: atom_id res chain seq x y z
N ARG A 1 9.41 -11.02 -16.61
CA ARG A 1 9.75 -12.08 -15.63
C ARG A 1 11.26 -12.02 -15.39
N LEU A 2 11.67 -11.39 -14.27
CA LEU A 2 13.05 -11.40 -13.80
C LEU A 2 13.35 -12.79 -13.22
N SER A 3 14.49 -13.37 -13.60
CA SER A 3 14.91 -14.70 -13.16
C SER A 3 15.13 -14.71 -11.64
N ARG A 4 14.27 -15.41 -10.93
CA ARG A 4 14.35 -15.61 -9.48
C ARG A 4 15.63 -16.37 -9.12
N THR A 5 16.33 -15.91 -8.09
CA THR A 5 17.58 -16.52 -7.60
C THR A 5 17.26 -17.78 -6.76
N PRO A 6 17.67 -18.98 -7.13
CA PRO A 6 17.14 -20.25 -6.55
C PRO A 6 17.55 -20.56 -5.10
N ARG A 7 18.51 -19.87 -4.49
CA ARG A 7 19.21 -20.37 -3.29
C ARG A 7 18.55 -20.08 -1.93
N LEU A 8 17.73 -19.04 -1.80
CA LEU A 8 17.02 -18.75 -0.53
C LEU A 8 15.72 -19.53 -0.42
N VAL A 9 15.05 -19.72 -1.55
CA VAL A 9 13.84 -20.53 -1.65
C VAL A 9 14.10 -21.99 -1.20
N GLU A 10 15.24 -22.58 -1.56
CA GLU A 10 15.60 -23.95 -1.15
C GLU A 10 15.82 -24.09 0.36
N PHE A 11 16.39 -23.08 1.05
CA PHE A 11 16.62 -23.16 2.50
C PHE A 11 15.29 -23.12 3.29
N PHE A 12 14.35 -22.29 2.86
CA PHE A 12 13.03 -22.19 3.48
C PHE A 12 12.09 -23.31 3.04
N GLN A 13 12.14 -23.76 1.78
CA GLN A 13 11.36 -24.90 1.31
C GLN A 13 11.68 -26.20 2.07
N GLY A 14 12.95 -26.43 2.46
CA GLY A 14 13.33 -27.59 3.28
C GLY A 14 12.75 -27.58 4.71
N THR A 15 12.38 -26.40 5.24
CA THR A 15 11.83 -26.25 6.60
C THR A 15 10.30 -26.05 6.57
N LEU A 16 9.75 -25.48 5.51
CA LEU A 16 8.32 -25.20 5.33
C LEU A 16 7.55 -26.33 4.63
N ALA A 17 8.25 -27.23 3.91
CA ALA A 17 7.63 -28.38 3.22
C ALA A 17 6.89 -29.38 4.13
N HIS A 18 6.88 -29.14 5.43
CA HIS A 18 6.13 -29.94 6.41
C HIS A 18 4.94 -29.19 7.06
N ILE A 19 4.63 -27.97 6.64
CA ILE A 19 3.59 -27.13 7.30
C ILE A 19 2.37 -26.88 6.40
N THR A 20 2.48 -27.04 5.11
CA THR A 20 1.37 -26.76 4.19
C THR A 20 0.87 -28.02 3.49
N ASP A 21 -0.18 -28.65 4.04
CA ASP A 21 -1.03 -29.59 3.31
C ASP A 21 -2.04 -28.88 2.37
N SER A 22 -2.01 -27.55 2.29
CA SER A 22 -2.79 -26.75 1.34
C SER A 22 -1.85 -26.11 0.32
N GLU A 23 -1.87 -26.62 -0.91
CA GLU A 23 -1.33 -25.93 -2.07
C GLU A 23 -2.18 -24.64 -2.28
N ILE A 24 -1.71 -23.49 -1.73
CA ILE A 24 -2.29 -22.20 -2.03
C ILE A 24 -1.59 -21.72 -3.31
N ASP A 25 -2.19 -21.97 -4.45
CA ASP A 25 -1.62 -21.56 -5.75
C ASP A 25 -1.89 -20.07 -6.04
N THR A 26 -3.05 -19.58 -5.64
CA THR A 26 -3.48 -18.21 -5.90
C THR A 26 -4.34 -17.70 -4.75
N VAL A 27 -4.26 -16.40 -4.46
CA VAL A 27 -5.16 -15.70 -3.53
C VAL A 27 -5.74 -14.47 -4.21
N ARG A 28 -6.94 -14.08 -3.78
CA ARG A 28 -7.59 -12.86 -4.26
C ARG A 28 -7.40 -11.72 -3.26
N ILE A 29 -7.31 -10.52 -3.77
CA ILE A 29 -7.22 -9.30 -2.99
C ILE A 29 -8.53 -8.52 -3.15
N PHE A 30 -9.15 -8.23 -2.02
CA PHE A 30 -10.33 -7.39 -1.92
C PHE A 30 -9.92 -6.08 -1.25
N ASP A 31 -9.95 -4.98 -1.97
CA ASP A 31 -9.59 -3.68 -1.41
C ASP A 31 -10.82 -2.97 -0.83
N THR A 32 -10.74 -2.56 0.42
CA THR A 32 -11.79 -1.80 1.12
C THR A 32 -11.35 -0.38 1.49
N THR A 33 -10.33 0.16 0.82
CA THR A 33 -9.81 1.51 1.08
C THR A 33 -10.91 2.57 0.96
N LEU A 34 -11.76 2.47 -0.07
CA LEU A 34 -12.82 3.43 -0.34
C LEU A 34 -14.06 3.28 0.57
N ARG A 35 -14.14 2.18 1.34
CA ARG A 35 -15.24 1.98 2.30
C ARG A 35 -14.73 2.00 3.74
N ASP A 36 -14.02 0.94 4.20
CA ASP A 36 -13.50 0.86 5.57
C ASP A 36 -12.33 1.83 5.80
N GLY A 37 -11.48 2.00 4.78
CA GLY A 37 -10.41 2.99 4.81
C GLY A 37 -10.93 4.39 5.03
N GLU A 38 -12.02 4.78 4.38
CA GLU A 38 -12.66 6.09 4.55
C GLU A 38 -13.30 6.27 5.95
N GLN A 39 -13.54 5.17 6.70
CA GLN A 39 -14.01 5.24 8.08
C GLN A 39 -12.91 5.61 9.08
N SER A 40 -11.67 5.79 8.64
CA SER A 40 -10.61 6.37 9.46
C SER A 40 -11.06 7.73 10.01
N PRO A 41 -10.85 8.01 11.30
CA PRO A 41 -11.28 9.28 11.88
C PRO A 41 -10.69 10.49 11.14
N ARG A 42 -11.55 11.39 10.66
CA ARG A 42 -11.24 12.62 9.90
C ARG A 42 -10.83 12.41 8.44
N THR A 43 -10.96 11.21 7.92
CA THR A 43 -10.76 10.92 6.50
C THR A 43 -12.07 11.09 5.75
N SER A 44 -12.02 11.69 4.59
CA SER A 44 -13.13 11.76 3.64
C SER A 44 -12.52 12.00 2.27
N PHE A 45 -12.80 11.11 1.34
CA PHE A 45 -12.35 11.25 -0.05
C PHE A 45 -13.37 12.06 -0.84
N SER A 46 -12.89 13.00 -1.65
CA SER A 46 -13.72 13.65 -2.65
C SER A 46 -14.11 12.67 -3.75
N TYR A 47 -15.13 13.03 -4.52
CA TYR A 47 -15.59 12.24 -5.66
C TYR A 47 -14.43 11.95 -6.67
N ASP A 48 -13.64 12.95 -7.00
CA ASP A 48 -12.52 12.79 -7.94
C ASP A 48 -11.43 11.88 -7.36
N GLU A 49 -11.10 12.01 -6.07
CA GLU A 49 -10.16 11.13 -5.38
C GLU A 49 -10.64 9.68 -5.35
N LYS A 50 -11.93 9.41 -5.07
CA LYS A 50 -12.48 8.05 -5.13
C LYS A 50 -12.31 7.42 -6.51
N ARG A 51 -12.55 8.18 -7.58
CA ARG A 51 -12.37 7.70 -8.95
C ARG A 51 -10.92 7.42 -9.30
N ASP A 52 -10.00 8.32 -8.92
CA ASP A 52 -8.57 8.14 -9.19
C ASP A 52 -8.00 6.93 -8.42
N ILE A 53 -8.43 6.73 -7.17
CA ILE A 53 -8.06 5.57 -6.35
C ILE A 53 -8.60 4.28 -6.99
N ALA A 54 -9.90 4.24 -7.33
CA ALA A 54 -10.50 3.07 -7.94
C ALA A 54 -9.85 2.72 -9.28
N ALA A 55 -9.58 3.71 -10.14
CA ALA A 55 -8.90 3.52 -11.42
C ALA A 55 -7.48 2.97 -11.23
N THR A 56 -6.73 3.47 -10.24
CA THR A 56 -5.38 2.98 -9.96
C THR A 56 -5.41 1.54 -9.46
N LEU A 57 -6.34 1.18 -8.56
CA LEU A 57 -6.51 -0.19 -8.07
C LEU A 57 -6.96 -1.16 -9.18
N ASP A 58 -7.84 -0.72 -10.08
CA ASP A 58 -8.28 -1.48 -11.27
C ASP A 58 -7.09 -1.77 -12.20
N GLU A 59 -6.32 -0.73 -12.55
CA GLU A 59 -5.12 -0.87 -13.38
C GLU A 59 -4.02 -1.74 -12.74
N MET A 60 -3.96 -1.81 -11.40
CA MET A 60 -3.06 -2.69 -10.67
C MET A 60 -3.52 -4.16 -10.67
N GLY A 61 -4.75 -4.45 -11.09
CA GLY A 61 -5.31 -5.81 -11.14
C GLY A 61 -5.92 -6.27 -9.82
N THR A 62 -6.39 -5.35 -8.97
CA THR A 62 -7.15 -5.68 -7.75
C THR A 62 -8.41 -6.47 -8.13
N HIS A 63 -8.72 -7.56 -7.42
CA HIS A 63 -9.80 -8.47 -7.82
C HIS A 63 -11.19 -7.94 -7.49
N VAL A 64 -11.31 -7.24 -6.36
CA VAL A 64 -12.55 -6.60 -5.91
C VAL A 64 -12.21 -5.28 -5.25
N ILE A 65 -12.98 -4.25 -5.53
CA ILE A 65 -12.89 -2.93 -4.89
C ILE A 65 -14.24 -2.64 -4.22
N GLU A 66 -14.24 -2.54 -2.88
CA GLU A 66 -15.43 -2.11 -2.14
C GLU A 66 -15.51 -0.58 -2.18
N ALA A 67 -16.32 -0.08 -3.11
CA ALA A 67 -16.32 1.33 -3.48
C ALA A 67 -17.06 2.23 -2.48
N GLY A 68 -17.88 1.66 -1.59
CA GLY A 68 -18.58 2.43 -0.59
C GLY A 68 -19.86 1.79 -0.06
N PHE A 69 -20.73 2.63 0.52
CA PHE A 69 -22.01 2.25 1.12
C PHE A 69 -23.17 3.03 0.44
N PRO A 70 -23.73 2.53 -0.65
CA PRO A 70 -24.63 3.28 -1.53
C PRO A 70 -25.84 3.95 -0.84
N VAL A 71 -26.39 3.35 0.21
CA VAL A 71 -27.53 3.92 0.95
C VAL A 71 -27.20 5.14 1.80
N ASN A 72 -25.91 5.40 2.03
CA ASN A 72 -25.46 6.42 2.99
C ASN A 72 -25.82 7.85 2.56
N SER A 73 -25.74 8.16 1.25
CA SER A 73 -26.17 9.44 0.66
C SER A 73 -26.30 9.34 -0.85
N ASP A 74 -26.99 10.31 -1.46
CA ASP A 74 -27.09 10.39 -2.94
C ASP A 74 -25.69 10.52 -3.58
N ALA A 75 -24.79 11.30 -2.98
CA ALA A 75 -23.42 11.47 -3.48
C ALA A 75 -22.62 10.17 -3.40
N GLU A 76 -22.78 9.39 -2.34
CA GLU A 76 -22.16 8.07 -2.21
C GLU A 76 -22.69 7.09 -3.24
N PHE A 77 -24.02 7.08 -3.44
CA PHE A 77 -24.65 6.27 -4.48
C PHE A 77 -24.10 6.61 -5.88
N GLU A 78 -24.07 7.90 -6.24
CA GLU A 78 -23.53 8.36 -7.51
C GLU A 78 -22.05 7.95 -7.68
N SER A 79 -21.24 8.11 -6.63
CA SER A 79 -19.82 7.73 -6.66
C SER A 79 -19.63 6.23 -6.91
N VAL A 80 -20.35 5.38 -6.17
CA VAL A 80 -20.28 3.92 -6.34
C VAL A 80 -20.75 3.51 -7.73
N SER A 81 -21.86 4.07 -8.20
CA SER A 81 -22.42 3.76 -9.52
C SER A 81 -21.47 4.15 -10.66
N ASP A 82 -20.84 5.32 -10.56
CA ASP A 82 -19.89 5.77 -11.57
C ASP A 82 -18.62 4.91 -11.59
N ILE A 83 -18.10 4.56 -10.41
CA ILE A 83 -16.93 3.64 -10.30
C ILE A 83 -17.30 2.28 -10.91
N ALA A 84 -18.48 1.73 -10.59
CA ALA A 84 -18.94 0.44 -11.11
C ALA A 84 -19.05 0.44 -12.64
N SER A 85 -19.39 1.59 -13.22
CA SER A 85 -19.50 1.72 -14.69
C SER A 85 -18.19 1.99 -15.40
N ALA A 86 -17.15 2.47 -14.69
CA ALA A 86 -15.91 2.97 -15.25
C ALA A 86 -14.73 1.99 -15.13
N THR A 87 -14.83 0.95 -14.30
CA THR A 87 -13.77 -0.02 -14.02
C THR A 87 -14.10 -1.40 -14.59
N GLU A 88 -13.07 -2.19 -14.90
CA GLU A 88 -13.22 -3.59 -15.33
C GLU A 88 -13.23 -4.56 -14.13
N THR A 89 -12.63 -4.16 -13.00
CA THR A 89 -12.62 -4.90 -11.74
C THR A 89 -14.03 -5.04 -11.16
N THR A 90 -14.30 -6.13 -10.46
CA THR A 90 -15.57 -6.32 -9.73
C THR A 90 -15.71 -5.26 -8.64
N ILE A 91 -16.72 -4.40 -8.78
CA ILE A 91 -17.04 -3.41 -7.75
C ILE A 91 -18.04 -3.99 -6.76
N CYS A 92 -17.75 -3.77 -5.48
CA CYS A 92 -18.57 -4.20 -4.36
C CYS A 92 -19.24 -2.99 -3.69
N GLY A 93 -20.52 -3.14 -3.34
CA GLY A 93 -21.26 -2.20 -2.51
C GLY A 93 -21.68 -2.83 -1.19
N LEU A 94 -21.45 -2.12 -0.08
CA LEU A 94 -21.84 -2.57 1.26
C LEU A 94 -23.34 -2.35 1.48
N ALA A 95 -23.99 -3.29 2.21
CA ALA A 95 -25.38 -3.18 2.63
C ALA A 95 -25.60 -3.86 3.98
N ARG A 96 -26.39 -3.24 4.86
CA ARG A 96 -26.96 -3.97 6.00
C ARG A 96 -28.01 -4.94 5.47
N VAL A 97 -28.33 -5.96 6.27
CA VAL A 97 -29.41 -6.93 5.94
C VAL A 97 -30.81 -6.31 6.09
N VAL A 98 -31.03 -5.17 5.42
CA VAL A 98 -32.31 -4.45 5.33
C VAL A 98 -32.61 -4.11 3.87
N ASP A 99 -33.87 -4.18 3.47
CA ASP A 99 -34.27 -4.09 2.06
C ASP A 99 -33.81 -2.79 1.39
N THR A 100 -33.90 -1.66 2.07
CA THR A 100 -33.46 -0.37 1.51
C THR A 100 -31.99 -0.30 1.16
N ASP A 101 -31.14 -0.94 1.97
CA ASP A 101 -29.70 -0.95 1.73
C ASP A 101 -29.34 -1.90 0.59
N VAL A 102 -29.98 -3.08 0.57
CA VAL A 102 -29.78 -4.07 -0.50
C VAL A 102 -30.25 -3.52 -1.84
N GLU A 103 -31.42 -2.86 -1.89
CA GLU A 103 -31.90 -2.23 -3.12
C GLU A 103 -30.95 -1.12 -3.60
N ALA A 104 -30.49 -0.24 -2.69
CA ALA A 104 -29.54 0.81 -3.06
C ALA A 104 -28.24 0.23 -3.63
N ALA A 105 -27.72 -0.87 -3.05
CA ALA A 105 -26.54 -1.54 -3.58
C ALA A 105 -26.80 -2.16 -4.96
N LEU A 106 -27.94 -2.83 -5.16
CA LEU A 106 -28.32 -3.40 -6.45
C LEU A 106 -28.53 -2.32 -7.51
N ASP A 107 -29.21 -1.23 -7.16
CA ASP A 107 -29.51 -0.12 -8.08
C ASP A 107 -28.25 0.66 -8.47
N SER A 108 -27.18 0.63 -7.67
CA SER A 108 -25.89 1.24 -8.01
C SER A 108 -25.11 0.51 -9.09
N GLY A 109 -25.56 -0.70 -9.50
CA GLY A 109 -24.97 -1.45 -10.61
C GLY A 109 -23.68 -2.20 -10.27
N VAL A 110 -23.40 -2.43 -8.99
CA VAL A 110 -22.22 -3.20 -8.53
C VAL A 110 -22.32 -4.68 -8.94
N GLY A 111 -21.16 -5.31 -9.16
CA GLY A 111 -21.05 -6.73 -9.48
C GLY A 111 -21.14 -7.66 -8.26
N LEU A 112 -20.90 -7.13 -7.07
CA LEU A 112 -20.92 -7.85 -5.80
C LEU A 112 -21.63 -7.00 -4.74
N VAL A 113 -22.59 -7.57 -4.01
CA VAL A 113 -23.21 -6.92 -2.84
C VAL A 113 -22.68 -7.59 -1.56
N HIS A 114 -22.07 -6.81 -0.70
CA HIS A 114 -21.56 -7.27 0.59
C HIS A 114 -22.60 -6.98 1.68
N VAL A 115 -23.29 -8.01 2.15
CA VAL A 115 -24.29 -7.89 3.22
C VAL A 115 -23.69 -8.30 4.56
N PHE A 116 -24.04 -7.58 5.63
CA PHE A 116 -23.53 -7.89 6.96
C PHE A 116 -24.60 -7.77 8.05
N VAL A 117 -24.41 -8.56 9.09
CA VAL A 117 -25.24 -8.52 10.32
C VAL A 117 -24.35 -8.83 11.52
N SER A 118 -24.58 -8.16 12.66
CA SER A 118 -23.91 -8.49 13.91
C SER A 118 -24.31 -9.88 14.42
N THR A 119 -23.34 -10.65 14.90
CA THR A 119 -23.59 -12.02 15.36
C THR A 119 -23.15 -12.28 16.81
N SER A 120 -22.27 -11.44 17.38
CA SER A 120 -21.92 -11.56 18.79
C SER A 120 -23.10 -11.16 19.69
N ASP A 121 -23.30 -11.84 20.81
CA ASP A 121 -24.40 -11.59 21.72
C ASP A 121 -24.44 -10.15 22.23
N VAL A 122 -23.28 -9.52 22.46
CA VAL A 122 -23.21 -8.13 22.89
C VAL A 122 -23.69 -7.16 21.80
N GLN A 123 -23.35 -7.39 20.54
CA GLN A 123 -23.81 -6.52 19.46
C GLN A 123 -25.27 -6.77 19.10
N LEU A 124 -25.74 -8.02 19.15
CA LEU A 124 -27.16 -8.35 18.98
C LEU A 124 -28.02 -7.64 20.03
N ALA A 125 -27.59 -7.68 21.30
CA ALA A 125 -28.35 -7.07 22.40
C ALA A 125 -28.30 -5.54 22.37
N ASP A 126 -27.09 -4.96 22.26
CA ASP A 126 -26.86 -3.54 22.57
C ASP A 126 -26.86 -2.65 21.31
N SER A 127 -26.59 -3.21 20.12
CA SER A 127 -26.55 -2.46 18.87
C SER A 127 -27.78 -2.73 18.00
N MET A 128 -28.11 -4.01 17.79
CA MET A 128 -29.20 -4.38 16.88
C MET A 128 -30.55 -4.52 17.58
N HIS A 129 -30.56 -4.76 18.89
CA HIS A 129 -31.78 -5.10 19.65
C HIS A 129 -32.57 -6.24 18.98
N ALA A 130 -31.84 -7.29 18.54
CA ALA A 130 -32.38 -8.42 17.80
C ALA A 130 -31.99 -9.75 18.43
N SER A 131 -32.81 -10.76 18.25
CA SER A 131 -32.48 -12.15 18.58
C SER A 131 -31.55 -12.77 17.52
N ARG A 132 -30.88 -13.89 17.87
CA ARG A 132 -30.09 -14.68 16.93
C ARG A 132 -30.93 -15.13 15.74
N GLN A 133 -32.18 -15.59 15.96
CA GLN A 133 -33.09 -16.00 14.90
C GLN A 133 -33.44 -14.86 13.92
N GLU A 134 -33.73 -13.66 14.44
CA GLU A 134 -33.97 -12.49 13.59
C GLU A 134 -32.74 -12.12 12.77
N ALA A 135 -31.53 -12.30 13.28
CA ALA A 135 -30.29 -12.09 12.51
C ALA A 135 -30.18 -13.11 11.37
N VAL A 136 -30.46 -14.39 11.61
CA VAL A 136 -30.48 -15.45 10.58
C VAL A 136 -31.52 -15.14 9.53
N ASP A 137 -32.78 -14.84 9.93
CA ASP A 137 -33.87 -14.58 9.01
C ASP A 137 -33.57 -13.39 8.08
N ARG A 138 -32.99 -12.31 8.62
CA ARG A 138 -32.59 -11.12 7.83
C ARG A 138 -31.42 -11.45 6.90
N ALA A 139 -30.41 -12.19 7.36
CA ALA A 139 -29.27 -12.60 6.55
C ALA A 139 -29.72 -13.42 5.34
N VAL A 140 -30.53 -14.48 5.59
CA VAL A 140 -31.10 -15.35 4.53
C VAL A 140 -31.95 -14.54 3.54
N SER A 141 -32.78 -13.61 4.02
CA SER A 141 -33.62 -12.76 3.17
C SER A 141 -32.76 -11.88 2.25
N ALA A 142 -31.73 -11.23 2.80
CA ALA A 142 -30.81 -10.36 2.05
C ALA A 142 -30.03 -11.15 0.99
N VAL A 143 -29.46 -12.32 1.35
CA VAL A 143 -28.74 -13.19 0.42
C VAL A 143 -29.64 -13.60 -0.73
N LYS A 144 -30.84 -14.10 -0.45
CA LYS A 144 -31.83 -14.48 -1.49
C LYS A 144 -32.19 -13.32 -2.39
N ARG A 145 -32.41 -12.14 -1.81
CA ARG A 145 -32.77 -10.95 -2.59
C ARG A 145 -31.68 -10.56 -3.61
N VAL A 146 -30.40 -10.62 -3.21
CA VAL A 146 -29.27 -10.34 -4.11
C VAL A 146 -29.15 -11.44 -5.17
N LYS A 147 -29.26 -12.71 -4.78
CA LYS A 147 -29.22 -13.85 -5.72
C LYS A 147 -30.35 -13.79 -6.75
N ASP A 148 -31.57 -13.43 -6.34
CA ASP A 148 -32.74 -13.27 -7.23
C ASP A 148 -32.54 -12.15 -8.26
N ALA A 149 -31.68 -11.15 -7.94
CA ALA A 149 -31.26 -10.12 -8.88
C ALA A 149 -30.14 -10.56 -9.84
N GLY A 150 -29.56 -11.75 -9.64
CA GLY A 150 -28.48 -12.30 -10.46
C GLY A 150 -27.10 -11.67 -10.20
N VAL A 151 -26.91 -11.06 -9.03
CA VAL A 151 -25.66 -10.43 -8.60
C VAL A 151 -24.93 -11.36 -7.61
N GLU A 152 -23.58 -11.32 -7.56
CA GLU A 152 -22.82 -12.04 -6.55
C GLU A 152 -23.09 -11.46 -5.16
N VAL A 153 -23.09 -12.32 -4.14
CA VAL A 153 -23.33 -11.92 -2.75
C VAL A 153 -22.24 -12.42 -1.80
N MET A 154 -21.71 -11.50 -1.01
CA MET A 154 -20.86 -11.78 0.13
C MET A 154 -21.63 -11.55 1.42
N PHE A 155 -21.48 -12.44 2.38
CA PHE A 155 -22.08 -12.32 3.71
C PHE A 155 -21.00 -12.22 4.79
N SER A 156 -21.14 -11.24 5.70
CA SER A 156 -20.29 -11.09 6.88
C SER A 156 -21.09 -11.26 8.18
N PRO A 157 -20.80 -12.30 8.97
CA PRO A 157 -21.21 -12.37 10.38
C PRO A 157 -20.33 -11.42 11.19
N MET A 158 -20.72 -10.13 11.29
CA MET A 158 -19.91 -9.11 11.96
C MET A 158 -19.61 -9.52 13.40
N ASP A 159 -18.33 -9.34 13.81
CA ASP A 159 -17.80 -9.75 15.12
C ASP A 159 -17.66 -11.28 15.30
N ALA A 160 -17.30 -11.98 14.20
CA ALA A 160 -17.20 -13.44 14.14
C ALA A 160 -16.24 -14.02 15.20
N THR A 161 -15.15 -13.32 15.52
CA THR A 161 -14.15 -13.77 16.50
C THR A 161 -14.68 -13.81 17.94
N ARG A 162 -15.77 -13.10 18.25
CA ARG A 162 -16.44 -13.08 19.55
C ARG A 162 -17.84 -13.73 19.51
N THR A 163 -18.25 -14.24 18.37
CA THR A 163 -19.53 -14.93 18.19
C THR A 163 -19.48 -16.33 18.81
N ASP A 164 -20.59 -16.76 19.41
CA ASP A 164 -20.75 -18.14 19.87
C ASP A 164 -20.56 -19.11 18.69
N GLY A 165 -19.74 -20.14 18.90
CA GLY A 165 -19.31 -21.00 17.79
C GLY A 165 -20.37 -21.93 17.23
N GLU A 166 -21.47 -22.24 17.95
CA GLU A 166 -22.60 -23.01 17.46
C GLU A 166 -23.49 -22.09 16.62
N PHE A 167 -23.76 -20.89 17.14
CA PHE A 167 -24.54 -19.90 16.40
C PHE A 167 -23.84 -19.43 15.11
N LEU A 168 -22.52 -19.26 15.14
CA LEU A 168 -21.75 -18.94 13.93
C LEU A 168 -21.96 -20.05 12.87
N GLY A 169 -21.86 -21.31 13.27
CA GLY A 169 -22.14 -22.43 12.34
C GLY A 169 -23.57 -22.40 11.78
N GLU A 170 -24.58 -22.20 12.64
CA GLU A 170 -25.99 -22.11 12.25
C GLU A 170 -26.26 -21.03 11.21
N ILE A 171 -25.78 -19.81 11.41
CA ILE A 171 -26.01 -18.72 10.44
C ILE A 171 -25.26 -18.94 9.13
N LEU A 172 -24.04 -19.53 9.19
CA LEU A 172 -23.27 -19.86 7.97
C LEU A 172 -23.98 -20.94 7.13
N GLU A 173 -24.46 -22.02 7.73
CA GLU A 173 -25.25 -23.05 7.07
C GLU A 173 -26.53 -22.45 6.44
N ALA A 174 -27.20 -21.54 7.14
CA ALA A 174 -28.43 -20.93 6.65
C ALA A 174 -28.21 -20.00 5.44
N VAL A 175 -27.10 -19.25 5.38
CA VAL A 175 -26.79 -18.40 4.21
C VAL A 175 -26.20 -19.23 3.07
N ASP A 176 -25.50 -20.34 3.36
CA ASP A 176 -25.02 -21.28 2.38
C ASP A 176 -26.19 -21.95 1.65
N ASP A 177 -27.19 -22.43 2.39
CA ASP A 177 -28.46 -22.95 1.85
C ASP A 177 -29.24 -21.88 1.03
N ALA A 178 -29.04 -20.60 1.32
CA ALA A 178 -29.62 -19.50 0.56
C ALA A 178 -28.83 -19.16 -0.73
N GLY A 179 -27.64 -19.76 -0.92
CA GLY A 179 -26.83 -19.65 -2.12
C GLY A 179 -25.83 -18.49 -2.09
N VAL A 180 -25.27 -18.17 -0.93
CA VAL A 180 -24.19 -17.19 -0.79
C VAL A 180 -22.95 -17.60 -1.61
N ASP A 181 -22.29 -16.65 -2.27
CA ASP A 181 -21.08 -16.93 -3.06
C ASP A 181 -19.81 -16.83 -2.19
N TRP A 182 -19.79 -15.84 -1.29
CA TRP A 182 -18.66 -15.56 -0.42
C TRP A 182 -19.11 -15.42 1.03
N VAL A 183 -18.34 -15.98 1.94
CA VAL A 183 -18.47 -15.75 3.38
C VAL A 183 -17.20 -15.05 3.88
N ASN A 184 -17.33 -13.80 4.30
CA ASN A 184 -16.24 -13.06 4.92
C ASN A 184 -16.26 -13.24 6.44
N ILE A 185 -15.11 -13.55 7.03
CA ILE A 185 -14.96 -13.77 8.48
C ILE A 185 -14.19 -12.59 9.09
N PRO A 186 -14.90 -11.64 9.75
CA PRO A 186 -14.26 -10.47 10.31
C PRO A 186 -13.77 -10.66 11.75
N ASP A 187 -12.53 -10.26 12.01
CA ASP A 187 -12.01 -9.94 13.32
C ASP A 187 -12.29 -8.45 13.63
N THR A 188 -13.56 -8.13 13.79
CA THR A 188 -14.07 -6.76 13.90
C THR A 188 -13.40 -5.93 15.00
N CYS A 189 -12.99 -6.54 16.09
CA CYS A 189 -12.35 -5.88 17.23
C CYS A 189 -10.84 -6.08 17.30
N GLY A 190 -10.23 -6.73 16.31
CA GLY A 190 -8.80 -6.97 16.25
C GLY A 190 -8.27 -7.84 17.41
N VAL A 191 -9.08 -8.77 17.92
CA VAL A 191 -8.74 -9.59 19.12
C VAL A 191 -8.24 -10.99 18.77
N GLY A 192 -8.24 -11.35 17.49
CA GLY A 192 -7.74 -12.61 16.98
C GLY A 192 -6.22 -12.68 17.05
N THR A 193 -5.69 -13.83 17.45
CA THR A 193 -4.28 -14.16 17.21
C THR A 193 -4.19 -15.06 15.98
N PRO A 194 -3.08 -15.05 15.21
CA PRO A 194 -2.98 -15.81 13.96
C PRO A 194 -3.40 -17.28 14.10
N SER A 195 -2.95 -17.97 15.15
CA SER A 195 -3.31 -19.37 15.40
C SER A 195 -4.79 -19.59 15.71
N ARG A 196 -5.42 -18.66 16.47
CA ARG A 196 -6.86 -18.74 16.78
C ARG A 196 -7.69 -18.39 15.54
N PHE A 197 -7.27 -17.39 14.79
CA PHE A 197 -7.94 -16.98 13.56
C PHE A 197 -7.91 -18.10 12.52
N ALA A 198 -6.74 -18.70 12.26
CA ALA A 198 -6.61 -19.87 11.41
C ALA A 198 -7.52 -21.06 11.87
N SER A 199 -7.61 -21.28 13.20
CA SER A 199 -8.49 -22.33 13.73
C SER A 199 -9.97 -22.01 13.51
N LEU A 200 -10.36 -20.73 13.58
CA LEU A 200 -11.71 -20.28 13.26
C LEU A 200 -12.03 -20.53 11.78
N ILE A 201 -11.14 -20.14 10.87
CA ILE A 201 -11.33 -20.34 9.42
C ILE A 201 -11.49 -21.84 9.09
N ARG A 202 -10.63 -22.72 9.64
CA ARG A 202 -10.79 -24.16 9.45
C ARG A 202 -12.13 -24.68 9.96
N LYS A 203 -12.64 -24.13 11.07
CA LYS A 203 -13.97 -24.48 11.57
C LYS A 203 -15.07 -23.98 10.65
N VAL A 204 -15.00 -22.72 10.21
CA VAL A 204 -15.95 -22.12 9.27
C VAL A 204 -16.11 -22.99 8.00
N ARG A 205 -14.99 -23.46 7.44
CA ARG A 205 -15.02 -24.35 6.27
C ARG A 205 -15.81 -25.65 6.43
N THR A 206 -16.17 -26.04 7.65
CA THR A 206 -17.03 -27.22 7.88
C THR A 206 -18.51 -26.89 7.89
N HIS A 207 -18.88 -25.60 7.74
CA HIS A 207 -20.27 -25.10 7.77
C HIS A 207 -20.71 -24.41 6.50
N THR A 208 -19.83 -24.29 5.48
CA THR A 208 -20.17 -23.66 4.21
C THR A 208 -19.31 -24.20 3.07
N ASP A 209 -19.89 -24.34 1.89
CA ASP A 209 -19.21 -24.63 0.64
C ASP A 209 -18.81 -23.34 -0.13
N ALA A 210 -19.30 -22.17 0.32
CA ALA A 210 -18.95 -20.86 -0.25
C ALA A 210 -17.46 -20.56 -0.12
N GLN A 211 -16.96 -19.67 -0.97
CA GLN A 211 -15.59 -19.17 -0.87
C GLN A 211 -15.41 -18.36 0.42
N ILE A 212 -14.28 -18.54 1.08
CA ILE A 212 -14.00 -17.82 2.34
C ILE A 212 -13.10 -16.62 2.06
N ASP A 213 -13.57 -15.48 2.53
CA ASP A 213 -12.85 -14.22 2.63
C ASP A 213 -12.52 -13.91 4.09
N VAL A 214 -11.47 -13.16 4.36
CA VAL A 214 -11.07 -12.78 5.72
C VAL A 214 -10.87 -11.27 5.82
N HIS A 215 -11.30 -10.72 6.95
CA HIS A 215 -11.14 -9.30 7.26
C HIS A 215 -10.60 -9.14 8.69
N ALA A 216 -9.53 -8.40 8.86
CA ALA A 216 -8.89 -8.25 10.17
C ALA A 216 -8.51 -6.79 10.46
N HIS A 217 -8.89 -6.32 11.66
CA HIS A 217 -8.45 -5.03 12.18
C HIS A 217 -7.12 -5.14 12.95
N ASP A 218 -6.38 -4.02 12.98
CA ASP A 218 -4.97 -3.97 13.39
C ASP A 218 -4.76 -3.44 14.83
N ASP A 219 -5.76 -3.55 15.70
CA ASP A 219 -5.72 -3.00 17.05
C ASP A 219 -4.53 -3.48 17.90
N PHE A 220 -3.97 -4.63 17.58
CA PHE A 220 -2.76 -5.19 18.21
C PHE A 220 -1.59 -5.38 17.26
N GLY A 221 -1.64 -4.83 16.04
CA GLY A 221 -0.59 -5.01 15.04
C GLY A 221 -0.54 -6.42 14.46
N LEU A 222 -1.70 -7.11 14.37
CA LEU A 222 -1.77 -8.51 13.94
C LEU A 222 -2.62 -8.70 12.67
N ALA A 223 -3.18 -7.64 12.08
CA ALA A 223 -4.10 -7.77 10.97
C ALA A 223 -3.48 -8.47 9.75
N THR A 224 -2.30 -8.03 9.31
CA THR A 224 -1.55 -8.67 8.22
C THR A 224 -1.24 -10.13 8.54
N ALA A 225 -0.80 -10.43 9.77
CA ALA A 225 -0.50 -11.80 10.18
C ALA A 225 -1.77 -12.68 10.25
N ASN A 226 -2.92 -12.11 10.64
CA ASN A 226 -4.20 -12.81 10.64
C ASN A 226 -4.69 -13.09 9.21
N ALA A 227 -4.54 -12.16 8.26
CA ALA A 227 -4.88 -12.36 6.86
C ALA A 227 -4.07 -13.53 6.25
N LEU A 228 -2.75 -13.55 6.48
CA LEU A 228 -1.88 -14.64 6.03
C LEU A 228 -2.24 -15.98 6.69
N ALA A 229 -2.54 -15.98 7.99
CA ALA A 229 -3.00 -17.17 8.69
C ALA A 229 -4.38 -17.66 8.20
N GLY A 230 -5.22 -16.74 7.70
CA GLY A 230 -6.45 -17.04 6.99
C GLY A 230 -6.19 -17.81 5.71
N PHE A 231 -5.25 -17.35 4.88
CA PHE A 231 -4.82 -18.06 3.67
C PHE A 231 -4.29 -19.46 4.00
N GLU A 232 -3.39 -19.60 4.99
CA GLU A 232 -2.90 -20.91 5.45
C GLU A 232 -4.03 -21.85 5.93
N ALA A 233 -5.14 -21.29 6.38
CA ALA A 233 -6.31 -22.04 6.81
C ALA A 233 -7.31 -22.32 5.70
N GLY A 234 -7.05 -21.82 4.48
CA GLY A 234 -7.83 -22.06 3.27
C GLY A 234 -8.84 -20.97 2.93
N ALA A 235 -8.65 -19.74 3.39
CA ALA A 235 -9.34 -18.60 2.82
C ALA A 235 -8.81 -18.33 1.39
N ALA A 236 -9.72 -17.98 0.48
CA ALA A 236 -9.40 -17.71 -0.91
C ALA A 236 -9.12 -16.21 -1.16
N GLN A 237 -9.56 -15.34 -0.26
CA GLN A 237 -9.49 -13.89 -0.40
C GLN A 237 -9.22 -13.24 0.95
N ALA A 238 -8.57 -12.07 0.94
CA ALA A 238 -8.44 -11.20 2.10
C ALA A 238 -8.86 -9.77 1.76
N GLN A 239 -9.59 -9.15 2.69
CA GLN A 239 -9.89 -7.73 2.67
C GLN A 239 -8.72 -6.96 3.24
N VAL A 240 -8.28 -5.95 2.51
CA VAL A 240 -7.14 -5.12 2.84
C VAL A 240 -7.46 -3.65 2.53
N SER A 241 -6.68 -2.74 3.09
CA SER A 241 -6.71 -1.34 2.68
C SER A 241 -5.29 -0.83 2.41
N VAL A 242 -5.16 0.07 1.47
CA VAL A 242 -3.87 0.70 1.17
C VAL A 242 -3.37 1.46 2.41
N ASN A 243 -2.11 1.30 2.75
CA ASN A 243 -1.48 1.81 3.97
C ASN A 243 -2.06 1.26 5.28
N GLY A 244 -3.02 0.33 5.21
CA GLY A 244 -3.73 -0.20 6.37
C GLY A 244 -4.68 0.79 7.02
N ILE A 245 -5.14 1.84 6.32
CA ILE A 245 -6.10 2.80 6.88
C ILE A 245 -7.45 2.14 7.16
N GLY A 246 -8.21 2.65 8.14
CA GLY A 246 -9.51 2.10 8.51
C GLY A 246 -9.98 2.54 9.89
N GLU A 247 -11.07 1.94 10.32
CA GLU A 247 -11.63 2.19 11.66
C GLU A 247 -10.57 1.91 12.75
N ARG A 248 -10.47 2.76 13.76
CA ARG A 248 -9.54 2.69 14.90
C ARG A 248 -8.05 2.63 14.48
N ALA A 249 -7.42 1.44 14.59
CA ALA A 249 -6.01 1.22 14.21
C ALA A 249 -5.85 0.81 12.73
N GLY A 250 -6.95 0.62 12.02
CA GLY A 250 -6.96 0.26 10.61
C GLY A 250 -7.10 -1.23 10.34
N ASN A 251 -6.80 -1.62 9.12
CA ASN A 251 -6.99 -2.95 8.55
C ASN A 251 -5.65 -3.64 8.25
N ALA A 252 -5.72 -4.88 7.78
CA ALA A 252 -4.58 -5.51 7.12
C ALA A 252 -4.13 -4.64 5.93
N ALA A 253 -2.83 -4.33 5.88
CA ALA A 253 -2.33 -3.41 4.88
C ALA A 253 -2.16 -4.11 3.53
N PHE A 254 -2.72 -3.50 2.45
CA PHE A 254 -2.66 -3.97 1.06
C PHE A 254 -1.22 -4.36 0.67
N GLU A 255 -0.28 -3.45 0.84
CA GLU A 255 1.12 -3.63 0.47
C GLU A 255 1.81 -4.75 1.26
N GLU A 256 1.46 -4.92 2.55
CA GLU A 256 2.08 -5.91 3.41
C GLU A 256 1.56 -7.32 3.11
N VAL A 257 0.25 -7.47 2.92
CA VAL A 257 -0.37 -8.76 2.61
C VAL A 257 0.10 -9.27 1.26
N ILE A 258 0.08 -8.42 0.21
CA ILE A 258 0.50 -8.78 -1.13
C ILE A 258 1.98 -9.16 -1.16
N MET A 259 2.85 -8.28 -0.63
CA MET A 259 4.29 -8.53 -0.65
C MET A 259 4.67 -9.76 0.18
N ALA A 260 3.99 -10.03 1.30
CA ALA A 260 4.22 -11.25 2.06
C ALA A 260 3.75 -12.49 1.30
N ALA A 261 2.55 -12.47 0.70
CA ALA A 261 2.04 -13.59 -0.09
C ALA A 261 2.99 -13.95 -1.24
N GLU A 262 3.42 -12.96 -2.04
CA GLU A 262 4.31 -13.20 -3.17
C GLU A 262 5.74 -13.55 -2.77
N SER A 263 6.29 -12.86 -1.77
CA SER A 263 7.71 -12.97 -1.44
C SER A 263 8.03 -14.12 -0.48
N LEU A 264 7.13 -14.47 0.44
CA LEU A 264 7.36 -15.47 1.48
C LEU A 264 6.62 -16.78 1.21
N TYR A 265 5.45 -16.72 0.58
CA TYR A 265 4.62 -17.90 0.30
C TYR A 265 4.69 -18.36 -1.16
N ASP A 266 5.37 -17.61 -2.03
CA ASP A 266 5.47 -17.87 -3.48
C ASP A 266 4.10 -17.98 -4.19
N VAL A 267 3.11 -17.24 -3.67
CA VAL A 267 1.74 -17.17 -4.17
C VAL A 267 1.63 -16.02 -5.16
N ASP A 268 0.99 -16.26 -6.31
CA ASP A 268 0.70 -15.21 -7.30
C ASP A 268 -0.58 -14.47 -6.90
N THR A 269 -0.47 -13.20 -6.56
CA THR A 269 -1.62 -12.34 -6.25
C THR A 269 -2.23 -11.69 -7.49
N GLY A 270 -1.57 -11.76 -8.65
CA GLY A 270 -2.01 -11.08 -9.87
C GLY A 270 -1.90 -9.55 -9.83
N ILE A 271 -1.41 -8.97 -8.75
CA ILE A 271 -1.30 -7.51 -8.58
C ILE A 271 -0.01 -7.00 -9.22
N ASP A 272 -0.08 -5.87 -9.93
CA ASP A 272 1.12 -5.12 -10.34
C ASP A 272 1.77 -4.44 -9.13
N THR A 273 2.64 -5.18 -8.44
CA THR A 273 3.32 -4.70 -7.24
C THR A 273 4.22 -3.50 -7.49
N THR A 274 4.67 -3.28 -8.73
CA THR A 274 5.55 -2.15 -9.08
C THR A 274 4.89 -0.79 -8.89
N ARG A 275 3.58 -0.74 -8.70
CA ARG A 275 2.80 0.47 -8.44
C ARG A 275 2.40 0.66 -6.96
N ILE A 276 2.83 -0.22 -6.06
CA ILE A 276 2.49 -0.15 -4.62
C ILE A 276 2.88 1.21 -4.01
N THR A 277 4.08 1.71 -4.32
CA THR A 277 4.51 3.03 -3.81
C THR A 277 3.68 4.18 -4.39
N GLU A 278 3.18 4.05 -5.61
CA GLU A 278 2.30 5.04 -6.26
C GLU A 278 0.96 5.13 -5.54
N ILE A 279 0.25 3.99 -5.39
CA ILE A 279 -1.05 3.97 -4.72
C ILE A 279 -0.94 4.37 -3.24
N SER A 280 0.14 3.95 -2.55
CA SER A 280 0.39 4.35 -1.16
C SER A 280 0.47 5.87 -1.00
N ARG A 281 1.17 6.57 -1.91
CA ARG A 281 1.27 8.03 -1.89
C ARG A 281 -0.04 8.71 -2.28
N LEU A 282 -0.79 8.13 -3.20
CA LEU A 282 -2.11 8.64 -3.56
C LEU A 282 -3.02 8.65 -2.34
N ILE A 283 -3.06 7.54 -1.59
CA ILE A 283 -3.87 7.43 -0.37
C ILE A 283 -3.32 8.33 0.77
N GLU A 284 -2.00 8.43 0.96
CA GLU A 284 -1.41 9.35 1.94
C GLU A 284 -1.88 10.80 1.71
N ASN A 285 -1.89 11.23 0.44
CA ASN A 285 -2.31 12.59 0.08
C ASN A 285 -3.83 12.79 0.19
N ALA A 286 -4.63 11.81 -0.24
CA ALA A 286 -6.09 11.92 -0.23
C ALA A 286 -6.68 11.81 1.19
N SER A 287 -6.06 11.01 2.07
CA SER A 287 -6.55 10.76 3.44
C SER A 287 -6.05 11.78 4.47
N ASP A 288 -5.02 12.57 4.16
CA ASP A 288 -4.24 13.37 5.13
C ASP A 288 -3.64 12.52 6.29
N ILE A 289 -3.54 11.20 6.12
CA ILE A 289 -2.90 10.29 7.10
C ILE A 289 -1.48 10.01 6.63
N PRO A 290 -0.44 10.58 7.29
CA PRO A 290 0.93 10.38 6.87
C PRO A 290 1.38 8.94 7.07
N VAL A 291 2.07 8.38 6.07
CA VAL A 291 2.69 7.06 6.18
C VAL A 291 3.91 7.14 7.12
N PRO A 292 3.92 6.38 8.22
CA PRO A 292 5.08 6.36 9.12
C PRO A 292 6.35 5.98 8.37
N GLY A 293 7.45 6.71 8.60
CA GLY A 293 8.70 6.44 7.90
C GLY A 293 9.24 5.01 8.04
N ASN A 294 8.86 4.31 9.11
CA ASN A 294 9.23 2.92 9.38
C ASN A 294 8.15 1.90 9.00
N LYS A 295 7.07 2.32 8.30
CA LYS A 295 6.06 1.36 7.84
C LYS A 295 6.68 0.34 6.88
N PRO A 296 6.36 -0.95 7.02
CA PRO A 296 6.83 -1.95 6.07
C PRO A 296 6.48 -1.60 4.63
N VAL A 297 7.30 -2.02 3.70
CA VAL A 297 7.12 -1.90 2.24
C VAL A 297 7.14 -0.48 1.71
N VAL A 298 6.30 0.44 2.20
CA VAL A 298 6.07 1.79 1.63
C VAL A 298 6.68 2.93 2.44
N GLY A 299 7.07 2.70 3.68
CA GLY A 299 7.68 3.72 4.53
C GLY A 299 9.01 4.23 3.96
N GLN A 300 9.31 5.50 4.16
CA GLN A 300 10.53 6.15 3.66
C GLN A 300 11.82 5.41 4.05
N ASN A 301 11.82 4.71 5.19
CA ASN A 301 12.99 3.98 5.69
C ASN A 301 13.05 2.52 5.21
N ALA A 302 12.02 2.00 4.55
CA ALA A 302 11.93 0.58 4.20
C ALA A 302 13.12 0.09 3.36
N PHE A 303 13.64 0.94 2.48
CA PHE A 303 14.80 0.67 1.61
C PHE A 303 15.94 1.67 1.82
N SER A 304 16.06 2.22 3.04
CA SER A 304 17.07 3.22 3.38
C SER A 304 18.13 2.63 4.31
N HIS A 305 19.40 2.87 4.01
CA HIS A 305 20.53 2.40 4.80
C HIS A 305 21.40 3.56 5.28
N GLU A 306 21.49 3.77 6.59
CA GLU A 306 22.39 4.75 7.22
C GLU A 306 23.67 4.09 7.79
N SER A 307 23.54 2.87 8.33
CA SER A 307 24.66 2.15 8.93
C SER A 307 25.77 1.87 7.91
N GLY A 308 27.01 2.30 8.20
CA GLY A 308 28.14 2.10 7.31
C GLY A 308 28.42 0.62 7.00
N ILE A 309 28.15 -0.30 7.93
CA ILE A 309 28.32 -1.75 7.73
C ILE A 309 27.23 -2.26 6.78
N HIS A 310 25.98 -1.89 7.02
CA HIS A 310 24.86 -2.31 6.18
C HIS A 310 25.00 -1.72 4.76
N ALA A 311 25.26 -0.42 4.66
CA ALA A 311 25.44 0.23 3.37
C ALA A 311 26.60 -0.36 2.56
N ALA A 312 27.73 -0.65 3.20
CA ALA A 312 28.86 -1.28 2.52
C ALA A 312 28.51 -2.70 2.03
N GLY A 313 27.83 -3.50 2.87
CA GLY A 313 27.38 -4.83 2.49
C GLY A 313 26.42 -4.78 1.29
N VAL A 314 25.38 -3.94 1.34
CA VAL A 314 24.38 -3.80 0.26
C VAL A 314 25.01 -3.25 -1.04
N ILE A 315 26.02 -2.34 -0.95
CA ILE A 315 26.72 -1.84 -2.14
C ILE A 315 27.55 -2.95 -2.80
N GLU A 316 28.15 -3.84 -2.01
CA GLU A 316 28.95 -4.96 -2.52
C GLU A 316 28.04 -6.10 -3.02
N ASN A 317 27.03 -6.47 -2.23
CA ASN A 317 26.00 -7.44 -2.60
C ASN A 317 24.71 -7.14 -1.81
N SER A 318 23.62 -6.84 -2.50
CA SER A 318 22.31 -6.51 -1.89
C SER A 318 21.80 -7.61 -0.97
N ASP A 319 22.08 -8.88 -1.27
CA ASP A 319 21.62 -10.03 -0.49
C ASP A 319 22.21 -10.10 0.93
N THR A 320 23.22 -9.27 1.26
CA THR A 320 23.80 -9.25 2.60
C THR A 320 22.84 -8.71 3.67
N PHE A 321 22.01 -7.73 3.33
CA PHE A 321 21.08 -7.08 4.26
C PHE A 321 19.69 -6.84 3.66
N GLU A 322 19.51 -7.08 2.37
CA GLU A 322 18.22 -7.17 1.70
C GLU A 322 18.09 -8.63 1.25
N PRO A 323 17.16 -9.40 1.81
CA PRO A 323 17.16 -10.86 1.64
C PRO A 323 16.79 -11.34 0.22
N GLY A 324 16.75 -10.45 -0.78
CA GLY A 324 16.50 -10.79 -2.19
C GLY A 324 15.06 -11.22 -2.51
N VAL A 325 14.23 -11.40 -1.48
CA VAL A 325 12.80 -11.76 -1.63
C VAL A 325 11.92 -10.53 -1.86
N MET A 326 12.39 -9.35 -1.42
CA MET A 326 11.73 -8.06 -1.67
C MET A 326 12.80 -6.99 -1.97
N THR A 327 12.77 -6.43 -3.17
CA THR A 327 13.64 -5.33 -3.59
C THR A 327 12.82 -4.05 -3.78
N PRO A 328 13.44 -2.85 -3.68
CA PRO A 328 12.72 -1.60 -3.88
C PRO A 328 12.04 -1.52 -5.24
N GLU A 329 12.62 -2.09 -6.28
CA GLU A 329 12.08 -2.07 -7.64
C GLU A 329 10.76 -2.87 -7.76
N MET A 330 10.62 -3.93 -6.96
CA MET A 330 9.39 -4.75 -6.94
C MET A 330 8.15 -3.96 -6.48
N VAL A 331 8.36 -2.90 -5.72
CA VAL A 331 7.28 -2.07 -5.16
C VAL A 331 7.29 -0.62 -5.71
N GLY A 332 8.03 -0.38 -6.79
CA GLY A 332 8.18 0.96 -7.39
C GLY A 332 8.94 1.96 -6.54
N ALA A 333 9.71 1.50 -5.56
CA ALA A 333 10.55 2.31 -4.71
C ALA A 333 11.99 2.42 -5.25
N LYS A 334 12.83 3.16 -4.53
CA LYS A 334 14.26 3.28 -4.81
C LYS A 334 15.06 3.09 -3.54
N ARG A 335 16.21 2.39 -3.66
CA ARG A 335 17.15 2.26 -2.56
C ARG A 335 17.78 3.61 -2.26
N GLU A 336 17.85 3.97 -0.98
CA GLU A 336 18.45 5.20 -0.54
C GLU A 336 19.56 4.96 0.50
N PHE A 337 20.71 5.59 0.30
CA PHE A 337 21.78 5.64 1.30
C PHE A 337 21.71 6.97 2.03
N VAL A 338 21.23 6.92 3.27
CA VAL A 338 21.05 8.10 4.12
C VAL A 338 22.37 8.38 4.83
N LEU A 339 22.73 9.66 4.92
CA LEU A 339 23.91 10.12 5.64
C LEU A 339 23.54 10.63 7.03
N GLY A 340 24.31 10.22 8.05
CA GLY A 340 24.09 10.63 9.44
C GLY A 340 25.26 10.20 10.35
N LYS A 341 25.04 10.18 11.65
CA LYS A 341 26.08 9.88 12.64
C LYS A 341 26.68 8.46 12.53
N HIS A 342 25.98 7.53 11.90
CA HIS A 342 26.40 6.14 11.75
C HIS A 342 27.01 5.84 10.37
N THR A 343 27.08 6.84 9.48
CA THR A 343 27.53 6.70 8.09
C THR A 343 28.97 6.22 8.00
N GLY A 344 29.24 5.28 7.09
CA GLY A 344 30.57 4.82 6.71
C GLY A 344 31.17 5.60 5.54
N THR A 345 32.50 5.43 5.33
CA THR A 345 33.23 6.07 4.22
C THR A 345 32.70 5.65 2.84
N HIS A 346 32.23 4.40 2.70
CA HIS A 346 31.70 3.89 1.42
C HIS A 346 30.46 4.67 0.96
N SER A 347 29.49 4.91 1.87
CA SER A 347 28.28 5.69 1.56
C SER A 347 28.60 7.14 1.22
N VAL A 348 29.56 7.75 1.97
CA VAL A 348 29.99 9.13 1.70
C VAL A 348 30.68 9.23 0.33
N ARG A 349 31.58 8.31 0.01
CA ARG A 349 32.22 8.26 -1.31
C ARG A 349 31.19 8.18 -2.41
N LYS A 350 30.28 7.18 -2.35
CA LYS A 350 29.25 6.97 -3.35
C LYS A 350 28.37 8.21 -3.56
N ARG A 351 27.93 8.84 -2.48
CA ARG A 351 27.11 10.06 -2.56
C ARG A 351 27.87 11.27 -3.10
N LEU A 352 29.17 11.40 -2.83
CA LEU A 352 30.03 12.44 -3.43
C LEU A 352 30.16 12.23 -4.93
N GLU A 353 30.44 10.98 -5.37
CA GLU A 353 30.54 10.60 -6.77
C GLU A 353 29.21 10.82 -7.52
N GLU A 354 28.08 10.39 -6.96
CA GLU A 354 26.72 10.66 -7.48
C GLU A 354 26.41 12.16 -7.58
N SER A 355 27.05 12.98 -6.73
CA SER A 355 26.91 14.44 -6.75
C SER A 355 27.93 15.13 -7.68
N GLY A 356 28.72 14.36 -8.45
CA GLY A 356 29.68 14.84 -9.44
C GLY A 356 31.01 15.31 -8.85
N PHE A 357 31.44 14.74 -7.71
CA PHE A 357 32.76 14.97 -7.13
C PHE A 357 33.64 13.75 -7.31
N ALA A 358 34.96 13.95 -7.41
CA ALA A 358 35.97 12.90 -7.50
C ALA A 358 36.86 12.92 -6.26
N PRO A 359 36.38 12.40 -5.10
CA PRO A 359 37.11 12.51 -3.83
C PRO A 359 38.26 11.49 -3.71
N THR A 360 39.38 11.91 -3.10
CA THR A 360 40.42 11.03 -2.62
C THR A 360 39.97 10.32 -1.34
N ASP A 361 40.73 9.27 -0.92
CA ASP A 361 40.45 8.54 0.33
C ASP A 361 40.52 9.44 1.58
N GLU A 362 41.42 10.42 1.59
CA GLU A 362 41.62 11.34 2.71
C GLU A 362 40.46 12.34 2.81
N GLU A 363 40.01 12.88 1.69
CA GLU A 363 38.83 13.77 1.61
C GLU A 363 37.56 13.05 2.05
N VAL A 364 37.36 11.82 1.59
CA VAL A 364 36.23 11.00 2.05
C VAL A 364 36.24 10.81 3.56
N ARG A 365 37.40 10.50 4.17
CA ARG A 365 37.52 10.35 5.64
C ARG A 365 37.20 11.67 6.36
N THR A 366 37.63 12.79 5.80
CA THR A 366 37.40 14.12 6.38
C THR A 366 35.91 14.49 6.32
N VAL A 367 35.29 14.37 5.15
CA VAL A 367 33.84 14.62 4.97
C VAL A 367 33.01 13.64 5.81
N THR A 368 33.44 12.37 5.94
CA THR A 368 32.73 11.41 6.79
C THR A 368 32.73 11.85 8.26
N ARG A 369 33.82 12.41 8.76
CA ARG A 369 33.88 12.93 10.13
C ARG A 369 32.93 14.13 10.30
N GLN A 370 32.98 15.09 9.38
CA GLN A 370 32.06 16.27 9.39
C GLN A 370 30.60 15.85 9.35
N ILE A 371 30.24 14.88 8.52
CA ILE A 371 28.88 14.32 8.45
C ILE A 371 28.45 13.70 9.78
N LYS A 372 29.34 12.90 10.42
CA LYS A 372 29.04 12.28 11.71
C LYS A 372 28.82 13.30 12.81
N ASP A 373 29.66 14.33 12.86
CA ASP A 373 29.57 15.41 13.83
C ASP A 373 28.26 16.19 13.62
N TYR A 374 27.93 16.56 12.37
CA TYR A 374 26.69 17.23 12.01
C TYR A 374 25.44 16.39 12.34
N GLY A 375 25.46 15.11 11.98
CA GLY A 375 24.33 14.19 12.27
C GLY A 375 24.20 13.88 13.77
N ALA A 376 25.25 14.02 14.59
CA ALA A 376 25.16 13.86 16.04
C ALA A 376 24.36 15.00 16.73
N GLU A 377 24.27 16.16 16.10
CA GLU A 377 23.43 17.30 16.54
C GLU A 377 21.96 17.13 16.15
N LYS A 378 21.56 15.94 15.65
CA LYS A 378 20.21 15.58 15.13
C LYS A 378 19.77 16.38 13.90
N GLU A 379 20.68 16.92 13.15
CA GLU A 379 20.40 17.56 11.90
C GLU A 379 20.38 16.55 10.75
N ARG A 380 19.40 16.71 9.84
CA ARG A 380 19.31 15.86 8.65
C ARG A 380 20.42 16.20 7.66
N VAL A 381 21.26 15.23 7.31
CA VAL A 381 22.29 15.40 6.29
C VAL A 381 21.65 15.29 4.91
N THR A 382 21.42 16.43 4.28
CA THR A 382 20.91 16.53 2.91
C THR A 382 22.05 16.51 1.88
N VAL A 383 21.70 16.39 0.60
CA VAL A 383 22.68 16.54 -0.51
C VAL A 383 23.34 17.92 -0.49
N ASP A 384 22.60 18.96 -0.09
CA ASP A 384 23.15 20.33 0.03
C ASP A 384 24.22 20.41 1.12
N VAL A 385 23.99 19.78 2.28
CA VAL A 385 24.97 19.68 3.37
C VAL A 385 26.22 18.94 2.90
N LEU A 386 26.05 17.81 2.22
CA LEU A 386 27.16 17.04 1.64
C LEU A 386 27.96 17.89 0.62
N THR A 387 27.25 18.55 -0.30
CA THR A 387 27.85 19.41 -1.33
C THR A 387 28.60 20.60 -0.70
N ARG A 388 28.07 21.16 0.37
CA ARG A 388 28.76 22.20 1.16
C ARG A 388 30.08 21.67 1.70
N PHE A 389 30.08 20.50 2.38
CA PHE A 389 31.30 19.91 2.92
C PHE A 389 32.33 19.55 1.82
N ALA A 390 31.84 19.06 0.66
CA ALA A 390 32.70 18.80 -0.48
C ALA A 390 33.43 20.08 -0.95
N ARG A 391 32.71 21.20 -1.05
CA ARG A 391 33.29 22.50 -1.45
C ARG A 391 34.23 23.06 -0.40
N GLU A 392 33.89 22.99 0.89
CA GLU A 392 34.72 23.44 2.00
C GLU A 392 36.07 22.69 2.06
N ASN A 393 36.10 21.43 1.63
CA ASN A 393 37.29 20.60 1.53
C ASN A 393 37.94 20.67 0.14
N ASN A 394 37.53 21.55 -0.76
CA ASN A 394 38.02 21.75 -2.11
C ASN A 394 38.09 20.48 -2.96
N ILE A 395 37.10 19.58 -2.80
CA ILE A 395 37.04 18.35 -3.58
C ILE A 395 36.71 18.67 -5.03
N ASP A 396 37.55 18.19 -5.96
CA ASP A 396 37.39 18.41 -7.39
C ASP A 396 36.09 17.78 -7.90
N ARG A 397 35.43 18.46 -8.84
CA ARG A 397 34.35 17.84 -9.62
C ARG A 397 34.93 16.97 -10.74
N GLU A 398 34.27 15.85 -11.01
CA GLU A 398 34.58 15.06 -12.20
C GLU A 398 34.55 15.97 -13.45
N ARG A 399 35.64 15.99 -14.19
CA ARG A 399 35.65 16.57 -15.51
C ARG A 399 34.76 15.69 -16.39
N THR A 400 33.60 16.18 -16.77
CA THR A 400 32.88 15.59 -17.89
C THR A 400 33.89 15.50 -19.04
N ALA A 401 34.17 14.29 -19.51
CA ALA A 401 34.99 14.04 -20.69
C ALA A 401 34.38 14.87 -21.84
N ARG A 402 35.03 15.98 -22.17
CA ARG A 402 34.79 16.64 -23.45
C ARG A 402 35.23 15.66 -24.49
N SER A 403 34.31 15.25 -25.34
CA SER A 403 34.61 14.55 -26.57
C SER A 403 35.70 15.29 -27.32
N ASP A 404 36.88 14.69 -27.36
CA ASP A 404 37.92 15.03 -28.31
C ASP A 404 37.44 14.58 -29.72
N THR A 405 36.80 15.48 -30.42
CA THR A 405 36.74 15.46 -31.89
C THR A 405 36.79 16.89 -32.29
N ASP A 406 37.97 17.33 -32.75
CA ASP A 406 38.26 18.18 -33.89
C ASP A 406 39.62 18.86 -33.65
N ASP A 407 40.65 18.13 -34.04
CA ASP A 407 41.92 18.69 -34.47
C ASP A 407 42.11 18.23 -35.91
N ASP A 408 41.78 19.08 -36.86
CA ASP A 408 42.33 19.03 -38.20
C ASP A 408 42.58 20.47 -38.66
N GLY A 409 43.86 20.76 -38.76
CA GLY A 409 44.39 22.05 -39.14
C GLY A 409 44.02 22.43 -40.58
N HIS A 410 43.84 23.71 -40.79
CA HIS A 410 44.22 24.33 -42.05
C HIS A 410 44.60 25.80 -41.87
N ASP A 411 45.86 26.11 -42.24
CA ASP A 411 46.45 27.42 -42.42
C ASP A 411 45.71 28.21 -43.49
N GLY A 412 45.67 29.54 -43.35
CA GLY A 412 45.30 30.40 -44.48
C GLY A 412 44.86 31.81 -44.17
N ASP A 413 45.78 32.67 -43.88
CA ASP A 413 45.99 34.04 -44.38
C ASP A 413 44.81 34.91 -44.86
N GLY A 414 44.74 36.15 -44.37
CA GLY A 414 44.32 37.27 -45.23
C GLY A 414 43.21 38.21 -44.77
N SER A 415 43.61 39.26 -44.07
CA SER A 415 43.24 40.68 -44.31
C SER A 415 41.80 41.17 -44.20
N ASN A 416 41.71 42.15 -43.34
CA ASN A 416 41.12 43.50 -43.52
C ASN A 416 39.62 43.76 -43.53
N ASN A 417 39.29 44.60 -42.64
CA ASN A 417 38.67 45.95 -42.76
C ASN A 417 37.18 46.14 -42.39
N THR A 418 37.04 47.04 -41.43
CA THR A 418 36.07 48.16 -41.34
C THR A 418 34.58 47.81 -41.38
N ASP A 419 33.82 48.31 -40.56
CA ASP A 419 33.49 49.65 -40.01
C ASP A 419 32.03 49.66 -39.55
N THR A 420 31.80 50.32 -38.42
CA THR A 420 30.65 51.21 -38.11
C THR A 420 29.23 50.63 -38.10
N THR A 421 28.49 50.84 -37.10
CA THR A 421 27.77 51.94 -36.45
C THR A 421 26.56 51.41 -35.70
N ASP A 422 26.45 51.87 -34.46
CA ASP A 422 25.35 52.58 -33.80
C ASP A 422 23.91 52.15 -33.99
N SER A 423 23.22 51.94 -32.90
CA SER A 423 22.37 52.90 -32.20
C SER A 423 21.38 52.20 -31.24
N ASP A 424 21.43 52.57 -30.00
CA ASP A 424 20.41 53.21 -29.14
C ASP A 424 18.97 52.63 -29.16
N SER A 425 18.45 52.27 -28.02
CA SER A 425 17.72 53.07 -27.03
C SER A 425 16.87 52.20 -26.13
N GLU A 426 17.04 52.28 -24.83
CA GLU A 426 16.08 52.85 -23.84
C GLU A 426 14.67 52.27 -23.85
N SER A 427 14.15 51.70 -22.78
CA SER A 427 13.75 52.36 -21.56
C SER A 427 13.00 51.39 -20.63
N THR A 428 13.31 51.41 -19.37
CA THR A 428 12.43 51.05 -18.22
C THR A 428 11.32 52.12 -18.04
N PRO A 429 10.26 51.98 -17.20
CA PRO A 429 10.36 51.62 -15.79
C PRO A 429 9.14 50.93 -15.14
N ASP A 430 9.41 50.45 -13.92
CA ASP A 430 8.63 50.48 -12.66
C ASP A 430 7.11 50.38 -12.66
N THR A 431 6.61 49.43 -11.82
CA THR A 431 5.88 49.76 -10.58
C THR A 431 5.49 48.50 -9.81
N ASP A 432 6.00 48.38 -8.60
CA ASP A 432 5.34 47.78 -7.43
C ASP A 432 4.48 48.93 -6.81
N PRO A 433 3.42 48.71 -6.01
CA PRO A 433 3.41 47.96 -4.76
C PRO A 433 2.02 47.39 -4.34
N ASP A 434 1.99 46.56 -3.36
CA ASP A 434 1.40 46.79 -2.02
C ASP A 434 0.44 45.71 -1.48
N HIS A 435 0.84 45.15 -0.35
CA HIS A 435 0.13 44.73 0.89
C HIS A 435 -1.22 43.97 0.89
N GLY A 436 -1.23 42.93 1.68
CA GLY A 436 -2.43 42.39 2.30
C GLY A 436 -2.21 41.15 3.19
N GLU A 437 -1.63 41.37 4.38
CA GLU A 437 -1.80 40.45 5.50
C GLU A 437 -3.29 40.30 5.87
N VAL A 438 -3.78 39.09 6.09
CA VAL A 438 -4.82 38.81 7.09
C VAL A 438 -4.52 37.50 7.79
N ARG A 439 -4.26 37.59 9.08
CA ARG A 439 -4.40 36.52 10.08
C ARG A 439 -5.88 36.18 10.23
N ILE A 440 -6.21 34.91 10.29
CA ILE A 440 -6.73 34.23 11.52
C ILE A 440 -6.50 32.74 11.34
#